data_8148773387a6db673be3d9ca80c4cd96
#
_entry.id   8148773387a6db673be3d9ca80c4cd96
#
_cell.length_a   1.000
_cell.length_b   1.000
_cell.length_c   1.000
_cell.angle_alpha   90.00
_cell.angle_beta   90.00
_cell.angle_gamma   90.00
#
_symmetry.space_group_name_H-M   'P 1'
#
loop_
_entity.id
_entity.type
_entity.pdbx_description
1 polymer ?
#
loop_
_entity_poly.entity_id
_entity_poly.type
_entity_poly.pdbx_seq_one_letter_code
_entity_poly.pdbx_strand_id
1 'polypeptide(L)'
;MRIVTNKILPFKGYMCIMVFGILFVREECISLLNESVIRHEETHYMQQKELCFVPFFLWYGIEWLVRLCQFGSPKMAYDNICFEKEAVDIEDKTLSERKKFNFIKYI
;
A
#
# COMPACT_ATOMS: atom_id res chain seq x y z
N MET A 1 6.29 -4.77 12.61
CA MET A 1 6.70 -4.02 11.39
C MET A 1 8.04 -3.37 11.60
N ARG A 2 8.94 -3.50 10.65
CA ARG A 2 10.28 -2.91 10.73
C ARG A 2 10.38 -1.76 9.73
N ILE A 3 10.97 -0.63 10.16
CA ILE A 3 11.15 0.54 9.30
C ILE A 3 12.62 0.64 8.91
N VAL A 4 12.88 0.76 7.59
CA VAL A 4 14.22 0.91 7.03
C VAL A 4 14.25 2.17 6.17
N THR A 5 15.14 3.09 6.49
CA THR A 5 15.36 4.29 5.67
C THR A 5 16.44 4.02 4.63
N ASN A 6 16.26 4.56 3.43
CA ASN A 6 17.22 4.41 2.34
C ASN A 6 17.01 5.50 1.28
N LYS A 7 17.92 5.54 0.29
CA LYS A 7 17.87 6.53 -0.78
C LYS A 7 17.30 5.99 -2.09
N ILE A 8 17.03 4.70 -2.17
CA ILE A 8 16.70 4.00 -3.41
C ILE A 8 15.22 3.62 -3.49
N LEU A 9 14.67 3.02 -2.44
CA LEU A 9 13.30 2.52 -2.41
C LEU A 9 12.41 3.35 -1.50
N PRO A 10 11.17 3.61 -1.88
CA PRO A 10 10.59 3.35 -3.19
C PRO A 10 11.11 4.32 -4.27
N PHE A 11 10.55 4.23 -5.48
CA PHE A 11 10.93 5.13 -6.56
C PHE A 11 10.73 6.59 -6.16
N LYS A 12 11.53 7.47 -6.73
CA LYS A 12 11.42 8.91 -6.51
C LYS A 12 9.98 9.37 -6.81
N GLY A 13 9.42 10.17 -5.89
CA GLY A 13 8.03 10.61 -5.97
C GLY A 13 7.10 9.83 -5.05
N TYR A 14 7.56 8.73 -4.46
CA TYR A 14 6.81 7.96 -3.48
C TYR A 14 7.51 8.04 -2.13
N MET A 15 6.71 8.05 -1.05
CA MET A 15 7.23 8.24 0.30
C MET A 15 7.82 6.94 0.87
N CYS A 16 7.08 5.86 0.77
CA CYS A 16 7.44 4.58 1.39
C CYS A 16 6.74 3.41 0.70
N ILE A 17 7.26 2.21 0.93
CA ILE A 17 6.68 0.97 0.41
C ILE A 17 6.81 -0.13 1.46
N MET A 18 5.74 -0.90 1.64
CA MET A 18 5.69 -2.03 2.55
C MET A 18 5.94 -3.33 1.78
N VAL A 19 6.98 -4.08 2.18
CA VAL A 19 7.33 -5.35 1.56
C VAL A 19 7.66 -6.35 2.65
N PHE A 20 6.89 -7.44 2.76
CA PHE A 20 7.10 -8.54 3.71
C PHE A 20 7.27 -8.07 5.18
N GLY A 21 6.54 -7.04 5.58
CA GLY A 21 6.61 -6.52 6.95
C GLY A 21 7.73 -5.51 7.17
N ILE A 22 8.48 -5.16 6.13
CA ILE A 22 9.51 -4.13 6.19
C ILE A 22 9.00 -2.90 5.46
N LEU A 23 8.95 -1.77 6.16
CA LEU A 23 8.58 -0.50 5.57
C LEU A 23 9.84 0.22 5.11
N PHE A 24 10.02 0.34 3.80
CA PHE A 24 11.12 1.08 3.21
C PHE A 24 10.68 2.53 3.01
N VAL A 25 11.41 3.47 3.60
CA VAL A 25 11.09 4.90 3.57
C VAL A 25 12.27 5.65 2.96
N ARG A 26 11.98 6.55 2.03
CA ARG A 26 13.03 7.41 1.49
C ARG A 26 13.51 8.38 2.56
N GLU A 27 14.81 8.63 2.63
CA GLU A 27 15.41 9.48 3.65
C GLU A 27 14.78 10.88 3.70
N GLU A 28 14.50 11.47 2.54
CA GLU A 28 13.89 12.79 2.46
C GLU A 28 12.45 12.84 2.94
N CYS A 29 11.82 11.69 3.12
CA CYS A 29 10.41 11.61 3.50
C CYS A 29 10.19 11.16 4.95
N ILE A 30 11.26 10.86 5.69
CA ILE A 30 11.12 10.31 7.06
C ILE A 30 10.34 11.25 7.98
N SER A 31 10.50 12.56 7.82
CA SER A 31 9.81 13.56 8.63
C SER A 31 8.32 13.66 8.31
N LEU A 32 7.87 13.07 7.18
CA LEU A 32 6.48 13.10 6.75
C LEU A 32 5.66 11.95 7.31
N LEU A 33 6.29 11.00 7.98
CA LEU A 33 5.59 9.88 8.58
C LEU A 33 4.71 10.36 9.74
N ASN A 34 3.46 9.93 9.74
CA ASN A 34 2.49 10.19 10.80
C ASN A 34 1.61 8.95 10.99
N GLU A 35 0.66 9.02 11.93
CA GLU A 35 -0.20 7.89 12.23
C GLU A 35 -1.02 7.42 11.04
N SER A 36 -1.52 8.35 10.22
CA SER A 36 -2.29 8.00 9.02
C SER A 36 -1.46 7.22 8.02
N VAL A 37 -0.23 7.67 7.76
CA VAL A 37 0.70 7.00 6.85
C VAL A 37 1.04 5.61 7.37
N ILE A 38 1.33 5.50 8.67
CA ILE A 38 1.65 4.22 9.28
C ILE A 38 0.46 3.25 9.19
N ARG A 39 -0.76 3.71 9.46
CA ARG A 39 -1.96 2.88 9.31
C ARG A 39 -2.15 2.41 7.87
N HIS A 40 -1.92 3.29 6.90
CA HIS A 40 -1.98 2.94 5.48
C HIS A 40 -1.04 1.80 5.16
N GLU A 41 0.21 1.90 5.59
CA GLU A 41 1.23 0.88 5.31
C GLU A 41 1.00 -0.40 6.11
N GLU A 42 0.54 -0.31 7.35
CA GLU A 42 0.17 -1.50 8.12
C GLU A 42 -1.00 -2.24 7.50
N THR A 43 -1.95 -1.52 6.86
CA THR A 43 -3.03 -2.14 6.10
C THR A 43 -2.48 -2.98 4.97
N HIS A 44 -1.49 -2.48 4.22
CA HIS A 44 -0.82 -3.25 3.18
C HIS A 44 -0.12 -4.49 3.75
N TYR A 45 0.50 -4.38 4.92
CA TYR A 45 1.12 -5.53 5.57
C TYR A 45 0.06 -6.60 5.90
N MET A 46 -1.09 -6.19 6.42
CA MET A 46 -2.18 -7.13 6.70
C MET A 46 -2.71 -7.79 5.43
N GLN A 47 -2.86 -7.01 4.35
CA GLN A 47 -3.27 -7.53 3.04
C GLN A 47 -2.25 -8.56 2.53
N GLN A 48 -0.98 -8.27 2.65
CA GLN A 48 0.09 -9.18 2.24
C GLN A 48 0.05 -10.49 3.02
N LYS A 49 -0.15 -10.43 4.34
CA LYS A 49 -0.26 -11.63 5.17
C LYS A 49 -1.49 -12.46 4.80
N GLU A 50 -2.62 -11.81 4.54
CA GLU A 50 -3.86 -12.51 4.18
C GLU A 50 -3.73 -13.26 2.86
N LEU A 51 -2.96 -12.72 1.92
CA LEU A 51 -2.74 -13.33 0.62
C LEU A 51 -1.41 -14.09 0.53
N CYS A 52 -0.76 -14.38 1.66
CA CYS A 52 0.51 -15.10 1.71
C CYS A 52 1.63 -14.42 0.92
N PHE A 53 1.66 -13.11 0.92
CA PHE A 53 2.68 -12.23 0.34
C PHE A 53 2.76 -12.28 -1.19
N VAL A 54 3.31 -13.35 -1.78
CA VAL A 54 3.53 -13.41 -3.23
C VAL A 54 2.25 -13.17 -4.03
N PRO A 55 1.12 -13.85 -3.74
CA PRO A 55 -0.14 -13.57 -4.44
C PRO A 55 -0.59 -12.12 -4.33
N PHE A 56 -0.29 -11.43 -3.23
CA PHE A 56 -0.60 -10.01 -3.08
C PHE A 56 0.09 -9.20 -4.17
N PHE A 57 1.39 -9.40 -4.37
CA PHE A 57 2.16 -8.63 -5.35
C PHE A 57 1.73 -8.94 -6.77
N LEU A 58 1.39 -10.20 -7.08
CA LEU A 58 0.87 -10.57 -8.40
C LEU A 58 -0.47 -9.89 -8.67
N TRP A 59 -1.38 -9.94 -7.73
CA TRP A 59 -2.68 -9.27 -7.86
C TRP A 59 -2.51 -7.76 -8.02
N TYR A 60 -1.68 -7.16 -7.17
CA TYR A 60 -1.41 -5.72 -7.20
C TYR A 60 -0.90 -5.29 -8.58
N GLY A 61 0.10 -5.99 -9.09
CA GLY A 61 0.68 -5.67 -10.40
C GLY A 61 -0.31 -5.85 -11.55
N ILE A 62 -1.07 -6.94 -11.54
CA ILE A 62 -2.07 -7.22 -12.56
C ILE A 62 -3.18 -6.17 -12.51
N GLU A 63 -3.67 -5.85 -11.35
CA GLU A 63 -4.72 -4.83 -11.20
C GLU A 63 -4.23 -3.46 -11.65
N TRP A 64 -2.98 -3.12 -11.33
CA TRP A 64 -2.40 -1.86 -11.79
C TRP A 64 -2.39 -1.78 -13.32
N LEU A 65 -1.98 -2.86 -14.00
CA LEU A 65 -1.99 -2.92 -15.47
C LEU A 65 -3.40 -2.76 -16.02
N VAL A 66 -4.38 -3.44 -15.43
CA VAL A 66 -5.79 -3.34 -15.87
C VAL A 66 -6.28 -1.90 -15.70
N ARG A 67 -6.02 -1.28 -14.56
CA ARG A 67 -6.44 0.10 -14.32
C ARG A 67 -5.70 1.09 -15.23
N LEU A 68 -4.43 0.82 -15.52
CA LEU A 68 -3.67 1.64 -16.45
C LEU A 68 -4.33 1.64 -17.84
N CYS A 69 -4.78 0.47 -18.30
CA CYS A 69 -5.51 0.36 -19.56
C CYS A 69 -6.84 1.10 -19.52
N GLN A 70 -7.52 1.11 -18.36
CA GLN A 70 -8.81 1.79 -18.21
C GLN A 70 -8.68 3.30 -18.16
N PHE A 71 -7.70 3.80 -17.43
CA PHE A 71 -7.59 5.24 -17.13
C PHE A 71 -6.52 5.96 -17.94
N GLY A 72 -5.55 5.24 -18.49
CA GLY A 72 -4.46 5.83 -19.25
C GLY A 72 -3.48 6.67 -18.45
N SER A 73 -3.49 6.55 -17.11
CA SER A 73 -2.63 7.31 -16.20
C SER A 73 -2.08 6.40 -15.11
N PRO A 74 -0.74 6.36 -14.91
CA PRO A 74 -0.16 5.56 -13.83
C PRO A 74 -0.67 5.93 -12.44
N LYS A 75 -0.89 7.22 -12.17
CA LYS A 75 -1.39 7.67 -10.88
C LYS A 75 -2.83 7.24 -10.65
N MET A 76 -3.69 7.39 -11.65
CA MET A 76 -5.09 6.96 -11.55
C MET A 76 -5.19 5.46 -11.42
N ALA A 77 -4.33 4.71 -12.10
CA ALA A 77 -4.25 3.26 -11.96
C ALA A 77 -3.93 2.89 -10.51
N TYR A 78 -2.91 3.51 -9.94
CA TYR A 78 -2.50 3.30 -8.56
C TYR A 78 -3.64 3.60 -7.58
N ASP A 79 -4.30 4.76 -7.73
CA ASP A 79 -5.37 5.18 -6.84
C ASP A 79 -6.60 4.26 -6.89
N ASN A 80 -6.75 3.47 -7.96
CA ASN A 80 -7.92 2.62 -8.17
C ASN A 80 -7.67 1.14 -7.91
N ILE A 81 -6.49 0.75 -7.44
CA ILE A 81 -6.23 -0.62 -6.99
C ILE A 81 -7.01 -0.86 -5.70
N CYS A 82 -7.69 -2.00 -5.58
CA CYS A 82 -8.52 -2.30 -4.41
C CYS A 82 -7.72 -2.22 -3.10
N PHE A 83 -6.48 -2.65 -3.10
CA PHE A 83 -5.62 -2.57 -1.91
C PHE A 83 -5.35 -1.13 -1.49
N GLU A 84 -5.14 -0.23 -2.46
CA GLU A 84 -4.91 1.18 -2.17
C GLU A 84 -6.18 1.89 -1.71
N LYS A 85 -7.32 1.55 -2.31
CA LYS A 85 -8.61 2.11 -1.88
C LYS A 85 -8.91 1.77 -0.43
N GLU A 86 -8.69 0.53 -0.04
CA GLU A 86 -8.89 0.10 1.34
C GLU A 86 -7.92 0.83 2.28
N ALA A 87 -6.64 0.90 1.90
CA ALA A 87 -5.63 1.54 2.74
C ALA A 87 -5.94 3.02 2.98
N VAL A 88 -6.42 3.73 1.96
CA VAL A 88 -6.83 5.13 2.10
C VAL A 88 -8.03 5.25 3.06
N ASP A 89 -9.00 4.35 2.95
CA ASP A 89 -10.18 4.36 3.81
C ASP A 89 -9.83 4.09 5.28
N ILE A 90 -8.83 3.25 5.54
CA ILE A 90 -8.38 2.90 6.89
C ILE A 90 -7.53 4.00 7.53
N GLU A 91 -7.00 4.96 6.76
CA GLU A 91 -6.16 6.03 7.31
C GLU A 91 -6.83 6.79 8.45
N ASP A 92 -8.15 6.95 8.40
CA ASP A 92 -8.94 7.66 9.42
C ASP A 92 -9.57 6.72 10.45
N LYS A 93 -9.24 5.42 10.40
CA LYS A 93 -9.81 4.39 11.27
C LYS A 93 -8.69 3.66 12.00
N THR A 94 -9.05 2.78 12.95
CA THR A 94 -8.07 1.92 13.60
C THR A 94 -8.00 0.57 12.90
N LEU A 95 -6.82 -0.08 12.95
CA LEU A 95 -6.66 -1.40 12.35
C LEU A 95 -7.56 -2.44 12.99
N SER A 96 -7.92 -2.26 14.25
CA SER A 96 -8.82 -3.18 14.96
C SER A 96 -10.23 -3.21 14.37
N GLU A 97 -10.63 -2.16 13.64
CA GLU A 97 -11.92 -2.09 12.96
C GLU A 97 -11.91 -2.83 11.62
N ARG A 98 -10.73 -3.17 11.12
CA ARG A 98 -10.57 -3.82 9.84
C ARG A 98 -10.86 -5.32 9.93
N LYS A 99 -11.69 -5.82 9.04
CA LYS A 99 -11.99 -7.25 8.93
C LYS A 99 -11.03 -7.91 7.94
N LYS A 100 -10.78 -9.22 8.15
CA LYS A 100 -9.94 -10.00 7.23
C LYS A 100 -10.54 -9.97 5.82
N PHE A 101 -9.69 -9.82 4.80
CA PHE A 101 -10.09 -9.73 3.38
C PHE A 101 -11.02 -8.56 3.07
N ASN A 102 -10.94 -7.49 3.87
CA ASN A 102 -11.80 -6.32 3.68
C ASN A 102 -11.60 -5.64 2.32
N PHE A 103 -10.41 -5.80 1.71
CA PHE A 103 -10.12 -5.22 0.40
C PHE A 103 -11.08 -5.68 -0.71
N ILE A 104 -11.73 -6.83 -0.54
CA ILE A 104 -12.69 -7.37 -1.52
C ILE A 104 -13.82 -6.39 -1.82
N LYS A 105 -14.21 -5.58 -0.83
CA LYS A 105 -15.24 -4.55 -1.02
C LYS A 105 -14.88 -3.50 -2.07
N TYR A 106 -13.61 -3.35 -2.35
CA TYR A 106 -13.09 -2.25 -3.17
C TYR A 106 -12.74 -2.67 -4.60
N ILE A 107 -12.94 -3.94 -4.93
CA ILE A 107 -12.67 -4.45 -6.28
C ILE A 107 -13.54 -3.75 -7.34
#